data_24b4af4782d60a118e2f3fd2810f142c
#
_entry.id   24b4af4782d60a118e2f3fd2810f142c
#
_cell.length_a   1.000
_cell.length_b   1.000
_cell.length_c   1.000
_cell.angle_alpha   90.00
_cell.angle_beta   90.00
_cell.angle_gamma   90.00
#
_symmetry.space_group_name_H-M   'P 1'
#
loop_
_entity.id
_entity.type
_entity.pdbx_description
1 polymer ?
#
loop_
_entity_poly.entity_id
_entity_poly.type
_entity_poly.pdbx_seq_one_letter_code
_entity_poly.pdbx_strand_id
1 'polypeptide(L)'
;MAVTKQNISVNPTSGSGNTTLTFIADPASLGNRVAKNATFTVTAQGVTPNKTITATLEAAAEFVLFDDGVEMAVVKGGGAVVITGTSNSDKLTFTKGSGNVITADITSVKYKVNTSTEITNGVAITGDPGAVAKYTFELTLSAAANTTISERTQQITVTSAGGKTTTIQLKQAAGDAYLNLSTATITVPQTGSVTIDVTTNTTFTVS
;
A
#
# COMPACT_ATOMS: atom_id res chain seq x y z
N MET A 1 17.75 27.64 -20.81
CA MET A 1 16.51 27.05 -20.25
C MET A 1 16.26 25.78 -21.03
N ALA A 2 15.91 24.65 -20.38
CA ALA A 2 15.63 23.40 -21.09
C ALA A 2 14.31 23.53 -21.91
N VAL A 3 14.24 22.86 -23.07
CA VAL A 3 12.98 22.69 -23.82
C VAL A 3 12.39 21.34 -23.39
N THR A 4 11.13 21.35 -22.93
CA THR A 4 10.43 20.14 -22.49
C THR A 4 9.24 19.85 -23.40
N LYS A 5 9.13 18.61 -23.89
CA LYS A 5 8.01 18.07 -24.68
C LYS A 5 7.69 16.65 -24.19
N GLN A 6 6.41 16.35 -23.98
CA GLN A 6 5.95 15.01 -23.58
C GLN A 6 6.75 14.40 -22.40
N ASN A 7 7.08 15.22 -21.40
CA ASN A 7 7.87 14.85 -20.24
C ASN A 7 9.33 14.45 -20.56
N ILE A 8 9.85 14.89 -21.68
CA ILE A 8 11.26 14.76 -22.03
C ILE A 8 11.83 16.17 -22.19
N SER A 9 12.88 16.49 -21.45
CA SER A 9 13.63 17.73 -21.57
C SER A 9 14.92 17.52 -22.35
N VAL A 10 15.37 18.54 -23.06
CA VAL A 10 16.67 18.54 -23.75
C VAL A 10 17.53 19.70 -23.28
N ASN A 11 18.81 19.44 -23.09
CA ASN A 11 19.80 20.43 -22.70
C ASN A 11 21.18 20.09 -23.32
N PRO A 12 21.97 21.06 -23.80
CA PRO A 12 21.62 22.47 -24.00
C PRO A 12 20.62 22.66 -25.15
N THR A 13 19.97 23.84 -25.23
CA THR A 13 19.01 24.20 -26.29
C THR A 13 19.63 25.04 -27.40
N SER A 14 20.90 25.38 -27.28
CA SER A 14 21.72 26.08 -28.25
C SER A 14 23.19 25.72 -28.06
N GLY A 15 23.97 25.82 -29.11
CA GLY A 15 25.41 25.58 -29.10
C GLY A 15 26.08 25.99 -30.40
N SER A 16 27.40 25.94 -30.43
CA SER A 16 28.23 26.12 -31.62
C SER A 16 29.31 25.03 -31.67
N GLY A 17 29.69 24.65 -32.88
CA GLY A 17 30.63 23.54 -33.07
C GLY A 17 30.06 22.20 -32.64
N ASN A 18 30.90 21.29 -32.14
CA ASN A 18 30.48 19.98 -31.65
C ASN A 18 29.84 20.12 -30.27
N THR A 19 28.56 19.86 -30.16
CA THR A 19 27.78 19.95 -28.90
C THR A 19 26.98 18.70 -28.71
N THR A 20 27.03 18.13 -27.47
CA THR A 20 26.22 16.98 -27.08
C THR A 20 24.87 17.44 -26.51
N LEU A 21 23.78 16.92 -27.04
CA LEU A 21 22.44 17.12 -26.50
C LEU A 21 22.10 15.96 -25.56
N THR A 22 21.66 16.29 -24.34
CA THR A 22 21.22 15.29 -23.35
C THR A 22 19.70 15.37 -23.23
N PHE A 23 19.01 14.21 -23.40
CA PHE A 23 17.58 14.07 -23.23
C PHE A 23 17.32 13.42 -21.88
N ILE A 24 16.43 14.02 -21.07
CA ILE A 24 16.19 13.61 -19.69
C ILE A 24 14.68 13.46 -19.50
N ALA A 25 14.27 12.33 -18.92
CA ALA A 25 12.89 12.12 -18.50
C ALA A 25 12.53 13.06 -17.32
N ASP A 26 11.36 13.68 -17.36
CA ASP A 26 10.83 14.46 -16.25
C ASP A 26 10.51 13.51 -15.07
N PRO A 27 11.04 13.75 -13.86
CA PRO A 27 10.71 12.95 -12.67
C PRO A 27 9.21 12.82 -12.41
N ALA A 28 8.40 13.82 -12.77
CA ALA A 28 6.94 13.76 -12.65
C ALA A 28 6.30 12.69 -13.55
N SER A 29 7.03 12.18 -14.56
CA SER A 29 6.54 11.11 -15.45
C SER A 29 6.83 9.69 -14.95
N LEU A 30 7.55 9.53 -13.83
CA LEU A 30 7.85 8.23 -13.27
C LEU A 30 6.56 7.51 -12.88
N GLY A 31 6.38 6.30 -13.39
CA GLY A 31 5.20 5.48 -13.17
C GLY A 31 4.20 5.49 -14.33
N ASN A 32 4.37 6.33 -15.37
CA ASN A 32 3.52 6.30 -16.55
C ASN A 32 3.62 4.96 -17.27
N ARG A 33 2.49 4.25 -17.42
CA ARG A 33 2.43 2.97 -18.17
C ARG A 33 2.22 3.15 -19.67
N VAL A 34 2.20 4.38 -20.16
CA VAL A 34 2.07 4.71 -21.59
C VAL A 34 3.34 5.37 -22.07
N ALA A 35 3.98 4.81 -23.11
CA ALA A 35 5.11 5.42 -23.76
C ALA A 35 4.72 6.74 -24.44
N LYS A 36 5.63 7.71 -24.45
CA LYS A 36 5.40 9.02 -25.07
C LYS A 36 6.52 9.32 -26.05
N ASN A 37 6.15 9.90 -27.20
CA ASN A 37 7.10 10.33 -28.22
C ASN A 37 7.12 11.85 -28.33
N ALA A 38 8.31 12.44 -28.33
CA ALA A 38 8.53 13.86 -28.53
C ALA A 38 9.46 14.10 -29.73
N THR A 39 9.08 14.99 -30.64
CA THR A 39 9.93 15.41 -31.77
C THR A 39 10.55 16.77 -31.46
N PHE A 40 11.86 16.81 -31.46
CA PHE A 40 12.68 18.00 -31.31
C PHE A 40 13.26 18.41 -32.69
N THR A 41 13.16 19.67 -33.04
CA THR A 41 13.72 20.21 -34.27
C THR A 41 15.01 20.94 -33.96
N VAL A 42 16.06 20.62 -34.67
CA VAL A 42 17.36 21.28 -34.61
C VAL A 42 17.51 22.11 -35.86
N THR A 43 17.77 23.41 -35.69
CA THR A 43 17.94 24.38 -36.75
C THR A 43 19.35 24.97 -36.71
N ALA A 44 19.93 25.24 -37.88
CA ALA A 44 21.18 25.96 -37.98
C ALA A 44 21.10 26.95 -39.15
N GLN A 45 21.79 28.08 -39.02
CA GLN A 45 21.82 29.10 -40.07
C GLN A 45 22.40 28.52 -41.37
N GLY A 46 21.68 28.72 -42.48
CA GLY A 46 22.10 28.26 -43.80
C GLY A 46 21.90 26.76 -44.06
N VAL A 47 21.32 26.01 -43.12
CA VAL A 47 21.03 24.58 -43.28
C VAL A 47 19.55 24.34 -43.48
N THR A 48 19.18 23.76 -44.61
CA THR A 48 17.84 23.33 -44.97
C THR A 48 17.87 21.92 -45.57
N PRO A 49 16.91 21.05 -45.31
CA PRO A 49 15.85 21.17 -44.28
C PRO A 49 16.39 21.06 -42.86
N ASN A 50 15.61 21.55 -41.88
CA ASN A 50 15.87 21.36 -40.47
C ASN A 50 15.99 19.85 -40.15
N LYS A 51 16.80 19.53 -39.14
CA LYS A 51 16.90 18.14 -38.65
C LYS A 51 15.95 17.90 -37.47
N THR A 52 15.45 16.68 -37.35
CA THR A 52 14.56 16.31 -36.28
C THR A 52 15.11 15.09 -35.50
N ILE A 53 14.86 15.07 -34.21
CA ILE A 53 15.18 13.97 -33.33
C ILE A 53 13.86 13.54 -32.68
N THR A 54 13.50 12.27 -32.82
CA THR A 54 12.39 11.69 -32.08
C THR A 54 12.96 10.99 -30.85
N ALA A 55 12.54 11.46 -29.67
CA ALA A 55 12.89 10.85 -28.39
C ALA A 55 11.65 10.12 -27.84
N THR A 56 11.83 8.89 -27.39
CA THR A 56 10.78 8.06 -26.78
C THR A 56 11.02 7.94 -25.29
N LEU A 57 10.05 8.37 -24.49
CA LEU A 57 9.98 8.00 -23.08
C LEU A 57 9.29 6.64 -22.98
N GLU A 58 10.02 5.65 -22.50
CA GLU A 58 9.49 4.30 -22.33
C GLU A 58 8.37 4.22 -21.29
N ALA A 59 7.44 3.28 -21.48
CA ALA A 59 6.43 2.98 -20.49
C ALA A 59 7.06 2.37 -19.24
N ALA A 60 6.65 2.84 -18.06
CA ALA A 60 7.06 2.24 -16.80
C ALA A 60 6.42 0.85 -16.62
N ALA A 61 7.15 -0.06 -16.01
CA ALA A 61 6.59 -1.33 -15.57
C ALA A 61 5.49 -1.10 -14.51
N GLU A 62 4.51 -1.98 -14.48
CA GLU A 62 3.48 -1.94 -13.43
C GLU A 62 4.10 -2.30 -12.08
N PHE A 63 3.67 -1.59 -11.03
CA PHE A 63 4.10 -1.84 -9.66
C PHE A 63 2.98 -1.61 -8.66
N VAL A 64 3.13 -2.20 -7.47
CA VAL A 64 2.34 -1.89 -6.28
C VAL A 64 3.23 -2.09 -5.05
N LEU A 65 3.17 -1.14 -4.10
CA LEU A 65 4.01 -1.12 -2.89
C LEU A 65 3.17 -0.65 -1.71
N PHE A 66 3.41 -1.23 -0.53
CA PHE A 66 2.92 -0.69 0.74
C PHE A 66 3.92 0.32 1.30
N ASP A 67 3.43 1.40 1.91
CA ASP A 67 4.28 2.46 2.49
C ASP A 67 4.99 1.97 3.77
N ASP A 68 4.33 1.13 4.58
CA ASP A 68 4.90 0.51 5.80
C ASP A 68 5.85 -0.66 5.50
N GLY A 69 6.10 -0.96 4.22
CA GLY A 69 6.98 -2.06 3.82
C GLY A 69 6.32 -3.42 3.99
N VAL A 70 6.97 -4.32 4.74
CA VAL A 70 6.55 -5.73 4.83
C VAL A 70 5.82 -6.09 6.13
N GLU A 71 5.80 -5.19 7.12
CA GLU A 71 5.22 -5.44 8.44
C GLU A 71 4.61 -4.19 9.05
N MET A 72 3.46 -4.35 9.71
CA MET A 72 2.73 -3.29 10.40
C MET A 72 2.26 -3.77 11.77
N ALA A 73 2.53 -2.98 12.81
CA ALA A 73 2.07 -3.26 14.17
C ALA A 73 0.60 -2.84 14.34
N VAL A 74 -0.18 -3.71 14.99
CA VAL A 74 -1.56 -3.45 15.38
C VAL A 74 -1.66 -3.50 16.91
N VAL A 75 -2.31 -2.50 17.49
CA VAL A 75 -2.47 -2.43 18.95
C VAL A 75 -3.35 -3.56 19.48
N LYS A 76 -3.06 -4.05 20.70
CA LYS A 76 -3.81 -5.15 21.33
C LYS A 76 -5.31 -4.85 21.49
N GLY A 77 -5.67 -3.58 21.70
CA GLY A 77 -7.06 -3.14 21.84
C GLY A 77 -7.88 -3.20 20.55
N GLY A 78 -7.25 -3.48 19.41
CA GLY A 78 -7.90 -3.43 18.10
C GLY A 78 -8.22 -2.01 17.65
N GLY A 79 -9.22 -1.87 16.80
CA GLY A 79 -9.64 -0.60 16.21
C GLY A 79 -9.36 -0.51 14.72
N ALA A 80 -9.32 0.71 14.19
CA ALA A 80 -9.04 0.95 12.78
C ALA A 80 -7.58 0.65 12.44
N VAL A 81 -7.36 -0.08 11.36
CA VAL A 81 -6.04 -0.36 10.76
C VAL A 81 -6.04 0.26 9.37
N VAL A 82 -5.21 1.28 9.17
CA VAL A 82 -5.12 1.99 7.89
C VAL A 82 -3.81 1.62 7.22
N ILE A 83 -3.90 0.99 6.06
CA ILE A 83 -2.76 0.56 5.25
C ILE A 83 -2.72 1.45 4.01
N THR A 84 -1.59 2.10 3.78
CA THR A 84 -1.38 2.96 2.60
C THR A 84 -0.32 2.40 1.68
N GLY A 85 -0.33 2.87 0.44
CA GLY A 85 0.66 2.48 -0.52
C GLY A 85 0.55 3.23 -1.84
N THR A 86 1.42 2.86 -2.76
CA THR A 86 1.51 3.46 -4.09
C THR A 86 1.44 2.41 -5.20
N SER A 87 0.83 2.79 -6.31
CA SER A 87 0.73 1.94 -7.50
C SER A 87 0.59 2.79 -8.76
N ASN A 88 0.87 2.20 -9.91
CA ASN A 88 0.47 2.71 -11.23
C ASN A 88 -0.50 1.74 -11.94
N SER A 89 -1.06 0.76 -11.23
CA SER A 89 -2.06 -0.16 -11.79
C SER A 89 -3.46 0.43 -11.71
N ASP A 90 -4.26 0.28 -12.75
CA ASP A 90 -5.67 0.71 -12.78
C ASP A 90 -6.57 -0.17 -11.91
N LYS A 91 -6.09 -1.34 -11.50
CA LYS A 91 -6.85 -2.31 -10.71
C LYS A 91 -5.98 -2.92 -9.63
N LEU A 92 -6.44 -2.87 -8.39
CA LEU A 92 -5.83 -3.54 -7.25
C LEU A 92 -6.83 -4.51 -6.63
N THR A 93 -6.36 -5.72 -6.33
CA THR A 93 -7.13 -6.74 -5.62
C THR A 93 -6.43 -7.07 -4.31
N PHE A 94 -7.09 -6.82 -3.20
CA PHE A 94 -6.60 -7.11 -1.86
C PHE A 94 -7.19 -8.42 -1.38
N THR A 95 -6.34 -9.31 -0.88
CA THR A 95 -6.74 -10.59 -0.31
C THR A 95 -6.22 -10.73 1.12
N LYS A 96 -7.10 -11.23 1.97
CA LYS A 96 -6.80 -11.56 3.35
C LYS A 96 -6.23 -12.98 3.38
N GLY A 97 -5.00 -13.13 3.83
CA GLY A 97 -4.36 -14.42 4.07
C GLY A 97 -4.84 -15.06 5.37
N SER A 98 -4.20 -16.15 5.75
CA SER A 98 -4.45 -16.82 7.04
C SER A 98 -4.21 -15.87 8.22
N GLY A 99 -5.00 -16.02 9.29
CA GLY A 99 -4.90 -15.20 10.49
C GLY A 99 -6.27 -14.69 10.95
N ASN A 100 -6.27 -13.97 12.07
CA ASN A 100 -7.49 -13.52 12.73
C ASN A 100 -7.38 -12.12 13.33
N VAL A 101 -6.50 -11.28 12.79
CA VAL A 101 -6.37 -9.87 13.20
C VAL A 101 -7.55 -9.06 12.65
N ILE A 102 -7.83 -9.21 11.34
CA ILE A 102 -8.93 -8.55 10.64
C ILE A 102 -10.10 -9.51 10.49
N THR A 103 -11.27 -9.13 10.98
CA THR A 103 -12.46 -9.98 11.01
C THR A 103 -13.33 -9.86 9.77
N ALA A 104 -13.46 -8.64 9.22
CA ALA A 104 -14.27 -8.39 8.04
C ALA A 104 -13.55 -8.72 6.73
N ASP A 105 -14.31 -8.95 5.67
CA ASP A 105 -13.76 -9.08 4.33
C ASP A 105 -13.37 -7.70 3.78
N ILE A 106 -12.41 -7.71 2.86
CA ILE A 106 -11.94 -6.49 2.20
C ILE A 106 -12.84 -6.22 1.00
N THR A 107 -13.80 -5.31 1.18
CA THR A 107 -14.82 -5.02 0.16
C THR A 107 -14.49 -3.81 -0.69
N SER A 108 -13.74 -2.84 -0.15
CA SER A 108 -13.41 -1.60 -0.86
C SER A 108 -12.01 -1.09 -0.52
N VAL A 109 -11.51 -0.22 -1.36
CA VAL A 109 -10.22 0.48 -1.22
C VAL A 109 -10.37 1.91 -1.74
N LYS A 110 -9.71 2.86 -1.11
CA LYS A 110 -9.68 4.25 -1.60
C LYS A 110 -8.44 4.51 -2.43
N TYR A 111 -8.62 5.05 -3.62
CA TYR A 111 -7.55 5.53 -4.48
C TYR A 111 -7.48 7.06 -4.42
N LYS A 112 -6.27 7.60 -4.26
CA LYS A 112 -6.03 9.04 -4.18
C LYS A 112 -5.28 9.50 -5.43
N VAL A 113 -6.02 9.95 -6.45
CA VAL A 113 -5.42 10.57 -7.64
C VAL A 113 -5.48 12.08 -7.53
N ASN A 114 -6.65 12.67 -7.59
CA ASN A 114 -6.91 14.09 -7.32
C ASN A 114 -7.92 14.24 -6.17
N THR A 115 -8.75 13.24 -5.97
CA THR A 115 -9.72 13.12 -4.90
C THR A 115 -9.71 11.67 -4.40
N SER A 116 -10.00 11.46 -3.12
CA SER A 116 -10.19 10.10 -2.58
C SER A 116 -11.47 9.51 -3.17
N THR A 117 -11.33 8.46 -3.95
CA THR A 117 -12.47 7.73 -4.52
C THR A 117 -12.47 6.32 -3.95
N GLU A 118 -13.60 5.90 -3.41
CA GLU A 118 -13.79 4.54 -2.93
C GLU A 118 -14.19 3.65 -4.10
N ILE A 119 -13.46 2.57 -4.28
CA ILE A 119 -13.63 1.59 -5.36
C ILE A 119 -13.86 0.21 -4.73
N THR A 120 -14.75 -0.57 -5.29
CA THR A 120 -14.92 -1.98 -4.91
C THR A 120 -13.61 -2.74 -5.13
N ASN A 121 -13.22 -3.54 -4.14
CA ASN A 121 -12.01 -4.36 -4.21
C ASN A 121 -11.99 -5.23 -5.48
N GLY A 122 -10.89 -5.18 -6.22
CA GLY A 122 -10.74 -5.92 -7.48
C GLY A 122 -11.46 -5.33 -8.69
N VAL A 123 -12.02 -4.12 -8.58
CA VAL A 123 -12.61 -3.39 -9.72
C VAL A 123 -11.62 -2.33 -10.22
N ALA A 124 -11.55 -2.15 -11.54
CA ALA A 124 -10.67 -1.17 -12.16
C ALA A 124 -11.16 0.28 -11.91
N ILE A 125 -10.21 1.20 -11.80
CA ILE A 125 -10.48 2.64 -11.68
C ILE A 125 -10.91 3.17 -13.04
N THR A 126 -11.97 3.96 -13.06
CA THR A 126 -12.43 4.62 -14.29
C THR A 126 -11.38 5.63 -14.78
N GLY A 127 -11.04 5.56 -16.07
CA GLY A 127 -10.10 6.48 -16.71
C GLY A 127 -8.64 6.13 -16.52
N ASP A 128 -8.30 5.01 -15.91
CA ASP A 128 -6.94 4.49 -15.70
C ASP A 128 -5.90 5.57 -15.35
N PRO A 129 -5.95 6.16 -14.16
CA PRO A 129 -5.02 7.22 -13.78
C PRO A 129 -3.56 6.74 -13.72
N GLY A 130 -3.32 5.45 -13.51
CA GLY A 130 -1.99 4.84 -13.53
C GLY A 130 -1.36 4.79 -14.93
N ALA A 131 -2.14 4.97 -16.01
CA ALA A 131 -1.61 5.11 -17.35
C ALA A 131 -0.76 6.38 -17.52
N VAL A 132 -0.99 7.42 -16.73
CA VAL A 132 -0.31 8.73 -16.86
C VAL A 132 0.55 9.07 -15.64
N ALA A 133 0.31 8.46 -14.47
CA ALA A 133 1.05 8.73 -13.24
C ALA A 133 0.95 7.57 -12.25
N LYS A 134 1.80 7.56 -11.23
CA LYS A 134 1.57 6.80 -10.00
C LYS A 134 0.54 7.51 -9.15
N TYR A 135 -0.18 6.75 -8.33
CA TYR A 135 -1.15 7.27 -7.38
C TYR A 135 -1.06 6.51 -6.05
N THR A 136 -1.68 7.04 -5.02
CA THR A 136 -1.73 6.42 -3.70
C THR A 136 -3.04 5.66 -3.50
N PHE A 137 -3.01 4.61 -2.69
CA PHE A 137 -4.20 3.92 -2.21
C PHE A 137 -4.25 3.92 -0.68
N GLU A 138 -5.44 3.74 -0.13
CA GLU A 138 -5.69 3.61 1.30
C GLU A 138 -6.73 2.51 1.52
N LEU A 139 -6.36 1.53 2.34
CA LEU A 139 -7.21 0.44 2.78
C LEU A 139 -7.49 0.64 4.26
N THR A 140 -8.77 0.78 4.62
CA THR A 140 -9.20 0.91 6.02
C THR A 140 -9.86 -0.39 6.45
N LEU A 141 -9.27 -1.04 7.45
CA LEU A 141 -9.71 -2.31 8.02
C LEU A 141 -10.05 -2.13 9.50
N SER A 142 -10.71 -3.12 10.08
CA SER A 142 -11.03 -3.14 11.51
C SER A 142 -10.44 -4.39 12.15
N ALA A 143 -9.64 -4.20 13.20
CA ALA A 143 -9.11 -5.27 14.02
C ALA A 143 -9.93 -5.40 15.30
N ALA A 144 -10.29 -6.64 15.67
CA ALA A 144 -10.86 -6.93 16.97
C ALA A 144 -9.77 -6.88 18.07
N ALA A 145 -10.16 -6.63 19.31
CA ALA A 145 -9.23 -6.71 20.43
C ALA A 145 -8.63 -8.12 20.55
N ASN A 146 -7.33 -8.19 20.82
CA ASN A 146 -6.67 -9.44 21.16
C ASN A 146 -6.79 -9.69 22.67
N THR A 147 -7.67 -10.58 23.05
CA THR A 147 -7.89 -10.99 24.46
C THR A 147 -7.05 -12.19 24.86
N THR A 148 -6.25 -12.75 23.96
CA THR A 148 -5.34 -13.87 24.22
C THR A 148 -3.96 -13.38 24.63
N ILE A 149 -3.22 -14.19 25.36
CA ILE A 149 -1.84 -13.90 25.78
C ILE A 149 -0.79 -14.14 24.67
N SER A 150 -1.24 -14.39 23.46
CA SER A 150 -0.37 -14.63 22.31
C SER A 150 -0.54 -13.54 21.26
N GLU A 151 0.54 -13.18 20.58
CA GLU A 151 0.51 -12.34 19.41
C GLU A 151 -0.35 -12.99 18.31
N ARG A 152 -1.09 -12.17 17.56
CA ARG A 152 -1.81 -12.58 16.36
C ARG A 152 -1.16 -11.98 15.14
N THR A 153 -1.13 -12.75 14.06
CA THR A 153 -0.61 -12.26 12.78
C THR A 153 -1.60 -12.50 11.67
N GLN A 154 -1.54 -11.68 10.62
CA GLN A 154 -2.33 -11.86 9.41
C GLN A 154 -1.65 -11.20 8.23
N GLN A 155 -1.60 -11.88 7.09
CA GLN A 155 -1.12 -11.30 5.84
C GLN A 155 -2.23 -10.60 5.08
N ILE A 156 -1.89 -9.48 4.48
CA ILE A 156 -2.69 -8.81 3.45
C ILE A 156 -1.83 -8.77 2.19
N THR A 157 -2.33 -9.37 1.12
CA THR A 157 -1.67 -9.36 -0.18
C THR A 157 -2.44 -8.46 -1.13
N VAL A 158 -1.74 -7.61 -1.86
CA VAL A 158 -2.31 -6.84 -2.96
C VAL A 158 -1.75 -7.34 -4.29
N THR A 159 -2.62 -7.47 -5.28
CA THR A 159 -2.28 -7.90 -6.64
C THR A 159 -2.75 -6.82 -7.61
N SER A 160 -1.87 -6.38 -8.50
CA SER A 160 -2.16 -5.43 -9.58
C SER A 160 -2.85 -6.11 -10.77
N ALA A 161 -3.37 -5.34 -11.73
CA ALA A 161 -3.97 -5.86 -12.96
C ALA A 161 -3.01 -6.76 -13.76
N GLY A 162 -1.73 -6.39 -13.84
CA GLY A 162 -0.67 -7.16 -14.52
C GLY A 162 -0.07 -8.29 -13.68
N GLY A 163 -0.66 -8.61 -12.51
CA GLY A 163 -0.24 -9.73 -11.68
C GLY A 163 0.97 -9.44 -10.78
N LYS A 164 1.40 -8.19 -10.62
CA LYS A 164 2.41 -7.83 -9.61
C LYS A 164 1.80 -7.92 -8.23
N THR A 165 2.51 -8.53 -7.29
CA THR A 165 2.04 -8.73 -5.92
C THR A 165 3.01 -8.13 -4.90
N THR A 166 2.46 -7.65 -3.80
CA THR A 166 3.22 -7.37 -2.58
C THR A 166 2.39 -7.75 -1.36
N THR A 167 3.03 -8.03 -0.25
CA THR A 167 2.38 -8.54 0.97
C THR A 167 2.87 -7.75 2.17
N ILE A 168 1.94 -7.40 3.07
CA ILE A 168 2.23 -6.85 4.38
C ILE A 168 1.75 -7.81 5.46
N GLN A 169 2.55 -7.99 6.51
CA GLN A 169 2.23 -8.78 7.69
C GLN A 169 1.70 -7.84 8.78
N LEU A 170 0.46 -8.02 9.17
CA LEU A 170 -0.10 -7.39 10.37
C LEU A 170 0.32 -8.20 11.60
N LYS A 171 0.85 -7.54 12.62
CA LYS A 171 1.21 -8.13 13.90
C LYS A 171 0.46 -7.43 15.02
N GLN A 172 -0.50 -8.12 15.64
CA GLN A 172 -1.26 -7.59 16.75
C GLN A 172 -0.67 -8.11 18.07
N ALA A 173 -0.28 -7.16 18.92
CA ALA A 173 0.27 -7.48 20.23
C ALA A 173 -0.66 -8.36 21.08
N ALA A 174 -0.09 -9.20 21.93
CA ALA A 174 -0.80 -10.03 22.91
C ALA A 174 -1.64 -9.17 23.87
N GLY A 175 -2.79 -9.67 24.25
CA GLY A 175 -3.59 -9.13 25.34
C GLY A 175 -2.95 -9.37 26.70
N ASP A 176 -3.45 -8.69 27.73
CA ASP A 176 -2.96 -8.87 29.09
C ASP A 176 -3.45 -10.21 29.68
N ALA A 177 -2.58 -10.86 30.43
CA ALA A 177 -3.01 -12.00 31.25
C ALA A 177 -3.88 -11.51 32.43
N TYR A 178 -4.94 -12.21 32.70
CA TYR A 178 -5.81 -11.91 33.84
C TYR A 178 -6.26 -13.19 34.57
N LEU A 179 -6.57 -13.02 35.85
CA LEU A 179 -7.16 -14.02 36.72
C LEU A 179 -8.16 -13.33 37.64
N ASN A 180 -9.42 -13.70 37.55
CA ASN A 180 -10.49 -13.20 38.40
C ASN A 180 -11.16 -14.36 39.17
N LEU A 181 -11.51 -14.10 40.41
CA LEU A 181 -12.28 -15.02 41.25
C LEU A 181 -13.66 -14.37 41.52
N SER A 182 -14.72 -15.17 41.52
CA SER A 182 -16.07 -14.68 41.87
C SER A 182 -16.16 -14.20 43.31
N THR A 183 -15.32 -14.72 44.21
CA THR A 183 -15.15 -14.25 45.59
C THR A 183 -13.74 -14.56 46.08
N ALA A 184 -13.22 -13.74 47.00
CA ALA A 184 -11.92 -13.94 47.64
C ALA A 184 -12.01 -14.73 48.97
N THR A 185 -13.22 -14.86 49.54
CA THR A 185 -13.45 -15.55 50.79
C THR A 185 -14.69 -16.45 50.71
N ILE A 186 -14.57 -17.65 51.23
CA ILE A 186 -15.68 -18.60 51.31
C ILE A 186 -15.74 -19.20 52.70
N THR A 187 -16.94 -19.63 53.12
CA THR A 187 -17.15 -20.48 54.32
C THR A 187 -17.64 -21.83 53.82
N VAL A 188 -16.87 -22.87 54.09
CA VAL A 188 -17.27 -24.23 53.73
C VAL A 188 -18.02 -24.83 54.95
N PRO A 189 -19.27 -25.28 54.75
CA PRO A 189 -20.00 -25.92 55.85
C PRO A 189 -19.34 -27.27 56.23
N GLN A 190 -19.56 -27.73 57.46
CA GLN A 190 -18.97 -29.00 57.90
C GLN A 190 -19.42 -30.21 57.07
N THR A 191 -20.59 -30.11 56.46
CA THR A 191 -21.12 -31.08 55.50
C THR A 191 -21.53 -30.38 54.21
N GLY A 192 -20.94 -30.74 53.10
CA GLY A 192 -21.23 -30.16 51.79
C GLY A 192 -20.03 -29.54 51.09
N SER A 193 -20.29 -28.82 50.05
CA SER A 193 -19.28 -28.14 49.22
C SER A 193 -19.70 -26.73 48.86
N VAL A 194 -18.75 -25.88 48.58
CA VAL A 194 -18.94 -24.51 48.02
C VAL A 194 -18.11 -24.41 46.76
N THR A 195 -18.68 -23.80 45.72
CA THR A 195 -18.01 -23.54 44.46
C THR A 195 -17.72 -22.07 44.29
N ILE A 196 -16.63 -21.75 43.67
CA ILE A 196 -16.31 -20.40 43.16
C ILE A 196 -15.98 -20.47 41.66
N ASP A 197 -16.25 -19.41 40.94
CA ASP A 197 -15.89 -19.31 39.55
C ASP A 197 -14.52 -18.64 39.40
N VAL A 198 -13.67 -19.24 38.55
CA VAL A 198 -12.38 -18.73 38.17
C VAL A 198 -12.47 -18.37 36.68
N THR A 199 -12.19 -17.11 36.35
CA THR A 199 -12.14 -16.64 34.96
C THR A 199 -10.72 -16.19 34.64
N THR A 200 -10.12 -16.77 33.60
CA THR A 200 -8.75 -16.45 33.18
C THR A 200 -8.57 -16.71 31.69
N ASN A 201 -7.59 -16.04 31.05
CA ASN A 201 -7.12 -16.34 29.71
C ASN A 201 -5.77 -17.07 29.68
N THR A 202 -5.33 -17.60 30.83
CA THR A 202 -4.10 -18.39 31.01
C THR A 202 -4.33 -19.58 31.88
N THR A 203 -3.33 -20.43 32.07
CA THR A 203 -3.39 -21.54 33.03
C THR A 203 -3.24 -21.02 34.45
N PHE A 204 -3.92 -21.69 35.42
CA PHE A 204 -3.75 -21.38 36.83
C PHE A 204 -3.50 -22.66 37.62
N THR A 205 -2.94 -22.52 38.80
CA THR A 205 -2.73 -23.59 39.78
C THR A 205 -3.25 -23.15 41.13
N VAL A 206 -3.73 -24.12 41.94
CA VAL A 206 -4.11 -23.94 43.36
C VAL A 206 -3.11 -24.74 44.20
N SER A 207 -2.49 -24.10 45.17
CA SER A 207 -1.51 -24.71 46.08
C SER A 207 -1.95 -24.57 47.53
#